data_2ea79facec03cbd7af8dfc9a4ce02637
#
_entry.id   2ea79facec03cbd7af8dfc9a4ce02637
#
_cell.length_a   1.000
_cell.length_b   1.000
_cell.length_c   1.000
_cell.angle_alpha   90.00
_cell.angle_beta   90.00
_cell.angle_gamma   90.00
#
_symmetry.space_group_name_H-M   'P 1'
#
loop_
_entity.id
_entity.type
_entity.pdbx_description
1 polymer ?
#
loop_
_entity_poly.entity_id
_entity_poly.type
_entity_poly.pdbx_seq_one_letter_code
_entity_poly.pdbx_strand_id
1 'polypeptide(L)'
;MEEMFYLVIKNDVIMKLGFAALAGLVIGLERELKGKPLGLKTCLIVSVMACLLTIVSYESAFLYSKEYSRPMDPGRIPSYVISGIGFLGAGVILRRGNEAISGLTTAALVLASAGIGITIGAGFYIEALLGVIFIIIGVKIIPALFERIGPKKLKEKEIRVKLYIEKCTDLTTLMKEMKSKKLGIKRVRVKEEADDILINCVITTTRSMYTTDVYYTMKSLIGVIAAEVESGE
;
A
#
# COMPACT_ATOMS: atom_id res chain seq x y z
N MET A 1 1.84 15.19 -47.39
CA MET A 1 0.72 14.80 -46.48
C MET A 1 1.12 13.69 -45.52
N GLU A 2 1.80 12.65 -45.98
CA GLU A 2 2.23 11.53 -45.11
C GLU A 2 3.21 11.97 -44.03
N GLU A 3 4.20 12.79 -44.31
CA GLU A 3 5.14 13.27 -43.28
C GLU A 3 4.47 14.14 -42.22
N MET A 4 3.50 14.98 -42.61
CA MET A 4 2.77 15.80 -41.62
C MET A 4 1.85 14.97 -40.78
N PHE A 5 1.23 13.94 -41.34
CA PHE A 5 0.41 12.98 -40.62
C PHE A 5 1.26 12.15 -39.63
N TYR A 6 2.44 11.71 -40.05
CA TYR A 6 3.40 10.99 -39.18
C TYR A 6 3.89 11.85 -38.01
N LEU A 7 4.17 13.16 -38.27
CA LEU A 7 4.56 14.10 -37.21
C LEU A 7 3.46 14.36 -36.19
N VAL A 8 2.19 14.45 -36.63
CA VAL A 8 1.04 14.65 -35.73
C VAL A 8 0.83 13.40 -34.82
N ILE A 9 0.87 12.21 -35.41
CA ILE A 9 0.76 10.96 -34.62
C ILE A 9 1.92 10.84 -33.64
N LYS A 10 3.13 11.12 -34.05
CA LYS A 10 4.32 11.06 -33.18
C LYS A 10 4.23 12.04 -32.02
N ASN A 11 3.70 13.23 -32.22
CA ASN A 11 3.49 14.20 -31.13
C ASN A 11 2.40 13.75 -30.17
N ASP A 12 1.31 13.14 -30.63
CA ASP A 12 0.25 12.62 -29.76
C ASP A 12 0.78 11.48 -28.89
N VAL A 13 1.55 10.55 -29.45
CA VAL A 13 2.16 9.45 -28.68
C VAL A 13 3.11 9.99 -27.61
N ILE A 14 3.96 10.96 -27.94
CA ILE A 14 4.88 11.57 -26.95
C ILE A 14 4.10 12.24 -25.83
N MET A 15 3.04 12.99 -26.15
CA MET A 15 2.19 13.61 -25.13
C MET A 15 1.51 12.59 -24.24
N LYS A 16 0.94 11.53 -24.80
CA LYS A 16 0.31 10.44 -24.02
C LYS A 16 1.31 9.80 -23.08
N LEU A 17 2.49 9.42 -23.54
CA LEU A 17 3.53 8.84 -22.71
C LEU A 17 4.02 9.81 -21.63
N GLY A 18 4.16 11.10 -21.95
CA GLY A 18 4.50 12.16 -21.00
C GLY A 18 3.46 12.31 -19.90
N PHE A 19 2.18 12.36 -20.23
CA PHE A 19 1.10 12.40 -19.25
C PHE A 19 1.04 11.13 -18.40
N ALA A 20 1.22 9.95 -19.00
CA ALA A 20 1.27 8.70 -18.27
C ALA A 20 2.46 8.65 -17.30
N ALA A 21 3.63 9.15 -17.71
CA ALA A 21 4.80 9.27 -16.85
C ALA A 21 4.52 10.19 -15.65
N LEU A 22 3.98 11.39 -15.91
CA LEU A 22 3.63 12.34 -14.86
C LEU A 22 2.60 11.76 -13.89
N ALA A 23 1.55 11.13 -14.38
CA ALA A 23 0.53 10.50 -13.54
C ALA A 23 1.12 9.37 -12.67
N GLY A 24 1.95 8.50 -13.27
CA GLY A 24 2.66 7.45 -12.54
C GLY A 24 3.61 7.98 -11.47
N LEU A 25 4.33 9.09 -11.77
CA LEU A 25 5.18 9.78 -10.81
C LEU A 25 4.38 10.33 -9.63
N VAL A 26 3.26 10.98 -9.88
CA VAL A 26 2.40 11.57 -8.83
C VAL A 26 1.87 10.49 -7.88
N ILE A 27 1.40 9.36 -8.43
CA ILE A 27 0.93 8.22 -7.62
C ILE A 27 2.10 7.59 -6.86
N GLY A 28 3.25 7.38 -7.52
CA GLY A 28 4.43 6.74 -6.93
C GLY A 28 5.13 7.58 -5.86
N LEU A 29 5.07 8.90 -5.98
CA LEU A 29 5.69 9.83 -5.03
C LEU A 29 5.11 9.67 -3.61
N GLU A 30 3.81 9.47 -3.51
CA GLU A 30 3.15 9.22 -2.22
C GLU A 30 3.72 7.96 -1.54
N ARG A 31 4.02 6.93 -2.32
CA ARG A 31 4.58 5.66 -1.82
C ARG A 31 6.03 5.82 -1.38
N GLU A 32 6.83 6.51 -2.18
CA GLU A 32 8.23 6.80 -1.90
C GLU A 32 8.38 7.60 -0.60
N LEU A 33 7.58 8.67 -0.43
CA LEU A 33 7.59 9.49 0.77
C LEU A 33 7.20 8.73 2.05
N LYS A 34 6.44 7.65 1.92
CA LYS A 34 6.06 6.78 3.05
C LYS A 34 7.02 5.60 3.26
N GLY A 35 8.11 5.50 2.52
CA GLY A 35 9.07 4.39 2.60
C GLY A 35 8.47 3.02 2.29
N LYS A 36 7.40 2.97 1.48
CA LYS A 36 6.70 1.72 1.15
C LYS A 36 7.30 1.07 -0.10
N PRO A 37 7.30 -0.28 -0.21
CA PRO A 37 7.75 -0.97 -1.41
C PRO A 37 6.92 -0.58 -2.63
N LEU A 38 7.51 -0.69 -3.82
CA LEU A 38 6.92 -0.30 -5.11
C LEU A 38 6.52 1.18 -5.13
N GLY A 39 7.53 2.05 -5.02
CA GLY A 39 7.39 3.50 -5.04
C GLY A 39 7.37 4.09 -6.46
N LEU A 40 8.03 5.24 -6.59
CA LEU A 40 8.03 6.12 -7.75
C LEU A 40 8.40 5.43 -9.06
N LYS A 41 9.51 4.66 -9.08
CA LYS A 41 9.99 3.97 -10.30
C LYS A 41 8.97 2.97 -10.84
N THR A 42 8.38 2.17 -9.96
CA THR A 42 7.45 1.12 -10.38
C THR A 42 6.15 1.70 -10.93
N CYS A 43 5.55 2.69 -10.25
CA CYS A 43 4.32 3.33 -10.72
C CYS A 43 4.53 4.05 -12.06
N LEU A 44 5.68 4.72 -12.25
CA LEU A 44 6.05 5.34 -13.52
C LEU A 44 6.12 4.30 -14.64
N ILE A 45 6.91 3.23 -14.46
CA ILE A 45 7.10 2.21 -15.50
C ILE A 45 5.77 1.54 -15.85
N VAL A 46 4.98 1.16 -14.84
CA VAL A 46 3.67 0.51 -15.05
C VAL A 46 2.72 1.42 -15.83
N SER A 47 2.63 2.71 -15.46
CA SER A 47 1.75 3.65 -16.15
C SER A 47 2.17 3.88 -17.61
N VAL A 48 3.47 4.10 -17.85
CA VAL A 48 4.00 4.32 -19.20
C VAL A 48 3.82 3.09 -20.08
N MET A 49 4.13 1.90 -19.56
CA MET A 49 3.98 0.66 -20.33
C MET A 49 2.53 0.33 -20.61
N ALA A 50 1.63 0.54 -19.66
CA ALA A 50 0.20 0.36 -19.87
C ALA A 50 -0.35 1.32 -20.94
N CYS A 51 0.10 2.58 -20.91
CA CYS A 51 -0.24 3.57 -21.92
C CYS A 51 0.26 3.16 -23.31
N LEU A 52 1.52 2.78 -23.43
CA LEU A 52 2.14 2.36 -24.70
C LEU A 52 1.41 1.16 -25.31
N LEU A 53 1.16 0.12 -24.50
CA LEU A 53 0.45 -1.09 -24.94
C LEU A 53 -0.99 -0.79 -25.36
N THR A 54 -1.64 0.17 -24.73
CA THR A 54 -2.98 0.63 -25.10
C THR A 54 -2.96 1.35 -26.44
N ILE A 55 -2.01 2.27 -26.66
CA ILE A 55 -1.82 2.95 -27.94
C ILE A 55 -1.62 1.92 -29.06
N VAL A 56 -0.71 0.98 -28.88
CA VAL A 56 -0.44 -0.10 -29.85
C VAL A 56 -1.71 -0.93 -30.13
N SER A 57 -2.50 -1.23 -29.09
CA SER A 57 -3.75 -2.00 -29.26
C SER A 57 -4.76 -1.26 -30.13
N TYR A 58 -4.99 0.02 -29.86
CA TYR A 58 -5.94 0.84 -30.60
C TYR A 58 -5.50 1.08 -32.02
N GLU A 59 -4.23 1.43 -32.24
CA GLU A 59 -3.69 1.66 -33.58
C GLU A 59 -3.68 0.37 -34.42
N SER A 60 -3.26 -0.75 -33.83
CA SER A 60 -3.28 -2.05 -34.51
C SER A 60 -4.70 -2.46 -34.89
N ALA A 61 -5.68 -2.28 -33.99
CA ALA A 61 -7.06 -2.57 -34.28
C ALA A 61 -7.59 -1.74 -35.45
N PHE A 62 -7.22 -0.46 -35.53
CA PHE A 62 -7.63 0.41 -36.62
C PHE A 62 -6.96 0.06 -37.94
N LEU A 63 -5.64 -0.15 -37.96
CA LEU A 63 -4.87 -0.47 -39.16
C LEU A 63 -5.30 -1.78 -39.78
N TYR A 64 -5.29 -2.86 -39.00
CA TYR A 64 -5.56 -4.22 -39.51
C TYR A 64 -7.05 -4.48 -39.77
N SER A 65 -7.97 -3.80 -39.08
CA SER A 65 -9.40 -3.85 -39.41
C SER A 65 -9.69 -3.33 -40.83
N LYS A 66 -8.97 -2.28 -41.25
CA LYS A 66 -9.06 -1.73 -42.62
C LYS A 66 -8.51 -2.69 -43.66
N GLU A 67 -7.34 -3.27 -43.38
CA GLU A 67 -6.59 -4.06 -44.36
C GLU A 67 -7.20 -5.44 -44.58
N TYR A 68 -7.67 -6.09 -43.52
CA TYR A 68 -8.15 -7.48 -43.57
C TYR A 68 -9.67 -7.62 -43.45
N SER A 69 -10.43 -6.54 -43.42
CA SER A 69 -11.92 -6.55 -43.25
C SER A 69 -12.38 -7.38 -42.04
N ARG A 70 -11.54 -7.52 -41.01
CA ARG A 70 -11.87 -8.24 -39.80
C ARG A 70 -11.84 -7.29 -38.61
N PRO A 71 -12.91 -7.21 -37.81
CA PRO A 71 -12.90 -6.37 -36.64
C PRO A 71 -11.89 -6.91 -35.62
N MET A 72 -10.98 -6.07 -35.17
CA MET A 72 -10.11 -6.35 -34.04
C MET A 72 -10.61 -5.60 -32.82
N ASP A 73 -10.60 -6.28 -31.65
CA ASP A 73 -10.95 -5.65 -30.38
C ASP A 73 -9.80 -4.78 -29.87
N PRO A 74 -9.97 -3.44 -29.81
CA PRO A 74 -8.95 -2.52 -29.32
C PRO A 74 -8.71 -2.66 -27.82
N GLY A 75 -9.66 -3.22 -27.06
CA GLY A 75 -9.54 -3.47 -25.63
C GLY A 75 -8.72 -4.72 -25.24
N ARG A 76 -8.34 -5.54 -26.22
CA ARG A 76 -7.73 -6.85 -25.97
C ARG A 76 -6.40 -6.78 -25.23
N ILE A 77 -5.46 -5.96 -25.69
CA ILE A 77 -4.15 -5.82 -25.03
C ILE A 77 -4.30 -5.16 -23.66
N PRO A 78 -5.06 -4.05 -23.50
CA PRO A 78 -5.34 -3.47 -22.18
C PRO A 78 -5.93 -4.48 -21.19
N SER A 79 -6.82 -5.37 -21.60
CA SER A 79 -7.38 -6.42 -20.73
C SER A 79 -6.32 -7.37 -20.21
N TYR A 80 -5.37 -7.77 -21.06
CA TYR A 80 -4.24 -8.60 -20.64
C TYR A 80 -3.27 -7.85 -19.71
N VAL A 81 -3.09 -6.54 -19.92
CA VAL A 81 -2.28 -5.71 -19.01
C VAL A 81 -2.88 -5.71 -17.60
N ILE A 82 -4.20 -5.47 -17.47
CA ILE A 82 -4.89 -5.51 -16.17
C ILE A 82 -4.75 -6.89 -15.51
N SER A 83 -4.93 -7.96 -16.26
CA SER A 83 -4.76 -9.32 -15.74
C SER A 83 -3.32 -9.57 -15.26
N GLY A 84 -2.31 -9.16 -16.03
CA GLY A 84 -0.89 -9.31 -15.67
C GLY A 84 -0.50 -8.48 -14.45
N ILE A 85 -1.03 -7.26 -14.31
CA ILE A 85 -0.81 -6.42 -13.12
C ILE A 85 -1.48 -7.05 -11.88
N GLY A 86 -2.59 -7.77 -12.04
CA GLY A 86 -3.18 -8.55 -10.95
C GLY A 86 -2.21 -9.56 -10.34
N PHE A 87 -1.40 -10.24 -11.18
CA PHE A 87 -0.34 -11.14 -10.72
C PHE A 87 0.76 -10.41 -9.95
N LEU A 88 1.24 -9.27 -10.45
CA LEU A 88 2.21 -8.42 -9.73
C LEU A 88 1.63 -7.93 -8.40
N GLY A 89 0.36 -7.51 -8.39
CA GLY A 89 -0.34 -7.11 -7.18
C GLY A 89 -0.38 -8.22 -6.13
N ALA A 90 -0.69 -9.45 -6.54
CA ALA A 90 -0.67 -10.60 -5.66
C ALA A 90 0.73 -10.86 -5.07
N GLY A 91 1.80 -10.69 -5.88
CA GLY A 91 3.18 -10.84 -5.44
C GLY A 91 3.63 -9.83 -4.39
N VAL A 92 2.97 -8.68 -4.32
CA VAL A 92 3.26 -7.62 -3.32
C VAL A 92 2.54 -7.85 -1.99
N ILE A 93 1.45 -8.60 -2.01
CA ILE A 93 0.67 -8.90 -0.82
C ILE A 93 1.37 -10.01 -0.04
N LEU A 94 2.06 -9.63 1.04
CA LEU A 94 2.82 -10.53 1.89
C LEU A 94 2.10 -10.75 3.22
N ARG A 95 2.05 -12.00 3.64
CA ARG A 95 1.59 -12.36 4.98
C ARG A 95 2.79 -12.34 5.92
N ARG A 96 2.86 -11.34 6.81
CA ARG A 96 3.88 -11.27 7.86
C ARG A 96 3.37 -11.96 9.12
N GLY A 97 4.06 -13.03 9.52
CA GLY A 97 3.70 -13.77 10.73
C GLY A 97 2.28 -14.37 10.67
N ASN A 98 1.70 -14.66 11.82
CA ASN A 98 0.44 -15.41 11.86
C ASN A 98 -0.82 -14.61 11.49
N GLU A 99 -0.79 -13.27 11.30
CA GLU A 99 -2.06 -12.52 11.16
C GLU A 99 -1.99 -11.17 10.43
N ALA A 100 -0.83 -10.61 10.10
CA ALA A 100 -0.77 -9.32 9.44
C ALA A 100 -0.57 -9.45 7.92
N ILE A 101 -1.56 -9.02 7.16
CA ILE A 101 -1.45 -8.89 5.70
C ILE A 101 -0.93 -7.48 5.40
N SER A 102 0.19 -7.38 4.70
CA SER A 102 0.77 -6.11 4.25
C SER A 102 0.77 -6.03 2.72
N GLY A 103 0.88 -4.81 2.18
CA GLY A 103 1.01 -4.62 0.73
C GLY A 103 -0.31 -4.40 -0.02
N LEU A 104 -1.49 -4.53 0.60
CA LEU A 104 -2.79 -4.36 -0.06
C LEU A 104 -2.92 -2.99 -0.76
N THR A 105 -2.63 -1.91 -0.06
CA THR A 105 -2.66 -0.55 -0.64
C THR A 105 -1.62 -0.39 -1.75
N THR A 106 -0.45 -1.02 -1.61
CA THR A 106 0.59 -1.01 -2.63
C THR A 106 0.11 -1.69 -3.91
N ALA A 107 -0.46 -2.89 -3.80
CA ALA A 107 -1.04 -3.63 -4.92
C ALA A 107 -2.15 -2.82 -5.62
N ALA A 108 -3.05 -2.21 -4.86
CA ALA A 108 -4.11 -1.35 -5.39
C ALA A 108 -3.57 -0.14 -6.15
N LEU A 109 -2.49 0.51 -5.67
CA LEU A 109 -1.89 1.67 -6.34
C LEU A 109 -1.11 1.29 -7.60
N VAL A 110 -0.48 0.10 -7.65
CA VAL A 110 0.14 -0.42 -8.87
C VAL A 110 -0.92 -0.69 -9.93
N LEU A 111 -2.04 -1.32 -9.55
CA LEU A 111 -3.19 -1.52 -10.45
C LEU A 111 -3.78 -0.19 -10.92
N ALA A 112 -3.93 0.78 -10.02
CA ALA A 112 -4.42 2.12 -10.36
C ALA A 112 -3.49 2.83 -11.36
N SER A 113 -2.15 2.73 -11.18
CA SER A 113 -1.18 3.29 -12.12
C SER A 113 -1.32 2.69 -13.51
N ALA A 114 -1.53 1.38 -13.62
CA ALA A 114 -1.80 0.73 -14.90
C ALA A 114 -3.12 1.22 -15.52
N GLY A 115 -4.19 1.30 -14.74
CA GLY A 115 -5.50 1.80 -15.19
C GLY A 115 -5.42 3.23 -15.72
N ILE A 116 -4.73 4.13 -15.01
CA ILE A 116 -4.49 5.50 -15.47
C ILE A 116 -3.69 5.53 -16.77
N GLY A 117 -2.63 4.70 -16.89
CA GLY A 117 -1.87 4.57 -18.14
C GLY A 117 -2.75 4.11 -19.30
N ILE A 118 -3.62 3.12 -19.11
CA ILE A 118 -4.59 2.65 -20.10
C ILE A 118 -5.53 3.77 -20.51
N THR A 119 -6.09 4.50 -19.55
CA THR A 119 -7.03 5.60 -19.77
C THR A 119 -6.39 6.71 -20.63
N ILE A 120 -5.15 7.10 -20.32
CA ILE A 120 -4.38 8.08 -21.09
C ILE A 120 -4.08 7.55 -22.49
N GLY A 121 -3.65 6.28 -22.61
CA GLY A 121 -3.37 5.63 -23.89
C GLY A 121 -4.56 5.61 -24.84
N ALA A 122 -5.76 5.40 -24.28
CA ALA A 122 -7.02 5.43 -24.98
C ALA A 122 -7.51 6.86 -25.33
N GLY A 123 -6.83 7.91 -24.84
CA GLY A 123 -7.16 9.31 -25.12
C GLY A 123 -8.12 9.97 -24.14
N PHE A 124 -8.49 9.31 -23.04
CA PHE A 124 -9.40 9.81 -22.00
C PHE A 124 -8.62 10.61 -20.94
N TYR A 125 -8.13 11.80 -21.30
CA TYR A 125 -7.24 12.61 -20.45
C TYR A 125 -7.94 13.18 -19.21
N ILE A 126 -9.19 13.63 -19.36
CA ILE A 126 -9.96 14.23 -18.27
C ILE A 126 -10.29 13.16 -17.23
N GLU A 127 -10.74 11.99 -17.67
CA GLU A 127 -11.04 10.86 -16.81
C GLU A 127 -9.79 10.37 -16.06
N ALA A 128 -8.66 10.33 -16.74
CA ALA A 128 -7.38 9.99 -16.12
C ALA A 128 -6.98 11.02 -15.05
N LEU A 129 -7.11 12.32 -15.34
CA LEU A 129 -6.82 13.38 -14.38
C LEU A 129 -7.71 13.29 -13.14
N LEU A 130 -9.02 13.12 -13.34
CA LEU A 130 -9.97 12.91 -12.24
C LEU A 130 -9.62 11.66 -11.43
N GLY A 131 -9.27 10.56 -12.10
CA GLY A 131 -8.82 9.33 -11.45
C GLY A 131 -7.62 9.56 -10.53
N VAL A 132 -6.57 10.25 -11.01
CA VAL A 132 -5.39 10.61 -10.20
C VAL A 132 -5.80 11.45 -8.99
N ILE A 133 -6.64 12.48 -9.19
CA ILE A 133 -7.11 13.36 -8.10
C ILE A 133 -7.83 12.53 -7.03
N PHE A 134 -8.79 11.68 -7.41
CA PHE A 134 -9.53 10.85 -6.45
C PHE A 134 -8.64 9.83 -5.74
N ILE A 135 -7.67 9.24 -6.42
CA ILE A 135 -6.69 8.35 -5.80
C ILE A 135 -5.89 9.08 -4.73
N ILE A 136 -5.36 10.27 -5.04
CA ILE A 136 -4.58 11.06 -4.07
C ILE A 136 -5.44 11.53 -2.90
N ILE A 137 -6.67 11.96 -3.15
CA ILE A 137 -7.63 12.28 -2.08
C ILE A 137 -7.83 11.06 -1.17
N GLY A 138 -8.11 9.89 -1.76
CA GLY A 138 -8.35 8.66 -1.02
C GLY A 138 -7.18 8.21 -0.16
N VAL A 139 -5.97 8.30 -0.70
CA VAL A 139 -4.76 7.74 -0.06
C VAL A 139 -4.08 8.74 0.90
N LYS A 140 -4.22 10.04 0.67
CA LYS A 140 -3.52 11.09 1.43
C LYS A 140 -4.46 11.92 2.28
N ILE A 141 -5.53 12.45 1.69
CA ILE A 141 -6.41 13.44 2.36
C ILE A 141 -7.35 12.75 3.34
N ILE A 142 -8.01 11.68 2.92
CA ILE A 142 -8.97 10.96 3.79
C ILE A 142 -8.29 10.43 5.07
N PRO A 143 -7.15 9.71 5.04
CA PRO A 143 -6.47 9.28 6.26
C PRO A 143 -6.05 10.46 7.15
N ALA A 144 -5.52 11.55 6.57
CA ALA A 144 -5.13 12.74 7.33
C ALA A 144 -6.33 13.42 8.02
N LEU A 145 -7.49 13.42 7.36
CA LEU A 145 -8.73 13.96 7.93
C LEU A 145 -9.23 13.08 9.09
N PHE A 146 -9.20 11.75 8.91
CA PHE A 146 -9.56 10.80 9.97
C PHE A 146 -8.60 10.88 11.17
N GLU A 147 -7.32 11.18 10.96
CA GLU A 147 -6.38 11.43 12.07
C GLU A 147 -6.75 12.68 12.88
N ARG A 148 -7.32 13.71 12.24
CA ARG A 148 -7.73 14.93 12.94
C ARG A 148 -9.09 14.82 13.64
N ILE A 149 -10.08 14.26 12.97
CA ILE A 149 -11.50 14.26 13.39
C ILE A 149 -11.93 12.90 13.92
N GLY A 150 -11.22 11.82 13.59
CA GLY A 150 -11.59 10.46 13.90
C GLY A 150 -11.61 10.12 15.39
N PRO A 151 -12.38 9.11 15.79
CA PRO A 151 -12.49 8.69 17.18
C PRO A 151 -11.10 8.27 17.74
N LYS A 152 -10.92 8.45 19.04
CA LYS A 152 -9.63 8.20 19.75
C LYS A 152 -9.01 6.83 19.46
N LYS A 153 -9.82 5.82 19.18
CA LYS A 153 -9.36 4.46 18.80
C LYS A 153 -8.52 4.41 17.52
N LEU A 154 -8.74 5.32 16.55
CA LEU A 154 -7.95 5.40 15.32
C LEU A 154 -6.61 6.13 15.51
N LYS A 155 -6.44 6.79 16.67
CA LYS A 155 -5.21 7.49 17.06
C LYS A 155 -4.26 6.61 17.87
N GLU A 156 -4.66 5.41 18.21
CA GLU A 156 -3.85 4.47 18.98
C GLU A 156 -2.81 3.80 18.06
N LYS A 157 -1.57 3.72 18.57
CA LYS A 157 -0.47 2.99 17.95
C LYS A 157 -0.44 1.59 18.51
N GLU A 158 -0.38 0.57 17.65
CA GLU A 158 -0.18 -0.81 18.06
C GLU A 158 1.32 -1.08 18.22
N ILE A 159 1.68 -1.66 19.36
CA ILE A 159 3.05 -2.04 19.69
C ILE A 159 3.03 -3.52 20.06
N ARG A 160 3.93 -4.29 19.47
CA ARG A 160 4.13 -5.69 19.82
C ARG A 160 5.12 -5.78 20.97
N VAL A 161 4.75 -6.52 22.00
CA VAL A 161 5.57 -6.71 23.18
C VAL A 161 5.69 -8.19 23.47
N LYS A 162 6.94 -8.65 23.67
CA LYS A 162 7.22 -9.96 24.24
C LYS A 162 7.79 -9.77 25.64
N LEU A 163 7.20 -10.41 26.60
CA LEU A 163 7.63 -10.38 28.00
C LEU A 163 8.05 -11.78 28.43
N TYR A 164 9.21 -11.88 29.03
CA TYR A 164 9.69 -13.07 29.71
C TYR A 164 9.45 -12.86 31.21
N ILE A 165 8.71 -13.73 31.81
CA ILE A 165 8.15 -13.58 33.18
C ILE A 165 8.51 -14.78 34.00
N GLU A 166 8.81 -14.55 35.29
CA GLU A 166 9.02 -15.63 36.28
C GLU A 166 7.78 -16.48 36.45
N LYS A 167 7.93 -17.81 36.58
CA LYS A 167 6.84 -18.77 36.72
C LYS A 167 5.93 -18.55 37.94
N CYS A 168 6.46 -17.90 38.98
CA CYS A 168 5.69 -17.61 40.19
C CYS A 168 4.86 -16.31 40.11
N THR A 169 4.91 -15.58 38.99
CA THR A 169 4.18 -14.30 38.85
C THR A 169 2.71 -14.51 38.52
N ASP A 170 1.82 -13.85 39.27
CA ASP A 170 0.38 -13.85 38.94
C ASP A 170 0.11 -13.01 37.70
N LEU A 171 -0.18 -13.70 36.59
CA LEU A 171 -0.47 -13.10 35.30
C LEU A 171 -1.70 -12.17 35.34
N THR A 172 -2.67 -12.44 36.21
CA THR A 172 -3.87 -11.61 36.32
C THR A 172 -3.54 -10.25 36.91
N THR A 173 -2.69 -10.24 37.93
CA THR A 173 -2.20 -9.01 38.56
C THR A 173 -1.34 -8.21 37.60
N LEU A 174 -0.44 -8.85 36.84
CA LEU A 174 0.37 -8.21 35.80
C LEU A 174 -0.51 -7.53 34.75
N MET A 175 -1.54 -8.22 34.24
CA MET A 175 -2.46 -7.65 33.26
C MET A 175 -3.26 -6.45 33.79
N LYS A 176 -3.64 -6.46 35.06
CA LYS A 176 -4.30 -5.34 35.74
C LYS A 176 -3.34 -4.15 35.85
N GLU A 177 -2.08 -4.39 36.19
CA GLU A 177 -1.06 -3.36 36.29
C GLU A 177 -0.78 -2.71 34.93
N MET A 178 -0.67 -3.50 33.85
CA MET A 178 -0.55 -2.96 32.49
C MET A 178 -1.72 -2.05 32.12
N LYS A 179 -2.96 -2.44 32.44
CA LYS A 179 -4.15 -1.60 32.20
C LYS A 179 -4.13 -0.30 33.01
N SER A 180 -3.65 -0.33 34.25
CA SER A 180 -3.57 0.88 35.10
C SER A 180 -2.62 1.93 34.54
N LYS A 181 -1.59 1.52 33.80
CA LYS A 181 -0.63 2.39 33.11
C LYS A 181 -1.14 2.92 31.75
N LYS A 182 -2.45 2.87 31.49
CA LYS A 182 -3.12 3.33 30.26
C LYS A 182 -2.70 2.59 28.98
N LEU A 183 -2.22 1.36 29.11
CA LEU A 183 -1.89 0.50 28.00
C LEU A 183 -3.11 -0.39 27.69
N GLY A 184 -3.69 -0.19 26.50
CA GLY A 184 -4.78 -1.04 26.02
C GLY A 184 -4.23 -2.38 25.57
N ILE A 185 -4.76 -3.49 26.08
CA ILE A 185 -4.34 -4.83 25.68
C ILE A 185 -5.32 -5.33 24.62
N LYS A 186 -4.84 -5.61 23.41
CA LYS A 186 -5.67 -6.04 22.28
C LYS A 186 -5.63 -7.54 22.05
N ARG A 187 -4.45 -8.14 22.19
CA ARG A 187 -4.20 -9.58 22.05
C ARG A 187 -3.17 -10.02 23.05
N VAL A 188 -3.37 -11.21 23.60
CA VAL A 188 -2.41 -11.86 24.50
C VAL A 188 -2.27 -13.31 24.07
N ARG A 189 -1.05 -13.76 23.93
CA ARG A 189 -0.69 -15.16 23.75
C ARG A 189 0.32 -15.51 24.84
N VAL A 190 -0.02 -16.47 25.65
CA VAL A 190 0.86 -16.99 26.72
C VAL A 190 1.41 -18.32 26.25
N LYS A 191 2.73 -18.51 26.37
CA LYS A 191 3.43 -19.75 26.11
C LYS A 191 4.33 -20.04 27.29
N GLU A 192 4.17 -21.21 27.87
CA GLU A 192 5.06 -21.68 28.93
C GLU A 192 6.32 -22.28 28.31
N GLU A 193 7.49 -21.85 28.76
CA GLU A 193 8.80 -22.37 28.39
C GLU A 193 9.46 -23.06 29.61
N ALA A 194 10.58 -23.77 29.41
CA ALA A 194 11.16 -24.61 30.46
C ALA A 194 11.44 -23.85 31.75
N ASP A 195 11.92 -22.63 31.70
CA ASP A 195 12.30 -21.82 32.86
C ASP A 195 11.41 -20.59 33.09
N ASP A 196 10.75 -20.07 32.02
CA ASP A 196 10.02 -18.81 32.05
C ASP A 196 8.63 -18.94 31.39
N ILE A 197 7.81 -17.90 31.57
CA ILE A 197 6.55 -17.72 30.83
C ILE A 197 6.75 -16.63 29.78
N LEU A 198 6.60 -16.96 28.50
CA LEU A 198 6.63 -16.01 27.41
C LEU A 198 5.23 -15.47 27.11
N ILE A 199 5.04 -14.17 27.29
CA ILE A 199 3.82 -13.46 26.89
C ILE A 199 4.09 -12.64 25.64
N ASN A 200 3.42 -12.99 24.55
CA ASN A 200 3.34 -12.15 23.36
C ASN A 200 2.04 -11.36 23.43
N CYS A 201 2.13 -10.05 23.53
CA CYS A 201 0.94 -9.19 23.54
C CYS A 201 1.04 -8.07 22.51
N VAL A 202 -0.12 -7.67 21.97
CA VAL A 202 -0.28 -6.46 21.20
C VAL A 202 -0.96 -5.45 22.09
N ILE A 203 -0.25 -4.38 22.38
CA ILE A 203 -0.77 -3.27 23.18
C ILE A 203 -1.09 -2.08 22.33
N THR A 204 -2.12 -1.33 22.70
CA THR A 204 -2.44 -0.04 22.09
C THR A 204 -2.06 1.07 23.04
N THR A 205 -1.40 2.09 22.51
CA THR A 205 -0.99 3.26 23.25
C THR A 205 -1.24 4.53 22.45
N THR A 206 -1.23 5.67 23.11
CA THR A 206 -1.35 6.97 22.43
C THR A 206 -0.12 7.20 21.55
N ARG A 207 -0.30 7.77 20.36
CA ARG A 207 0.81 8.08 19.41
C ARG A 207 1.94 8.94 20.00
N SER A 208 1.68 9.67 21.07
CA SER A 208 2.69 10.49 21.76
C SER A 208 3.65 9.70 22.64
N MET A 209 3.40 8.43 22.89
CA MET A 209 4.25 7.57 23.72
C MET A 209 5.32 6.91 22.85
N TYR A 210 6.59 7.11 23.16
CA TYR A 210 7.70 6.49 22.43
C TYR A 210 7.80 5.00 22.73
N THR A 211 8.31 4.23 21.78
CA THR A 211 8.55 2.79 21.95
C THR A 211 9.49 2.50 23.14
N THR A 212 10.42 3.40 23.39
CA THR A 212 11.33 3.35 24.56
C THR A 212 10.60 3.51 25.87
N ASP A 213 9.61 4.40 25.95
CA ASP A 213 8.81 4.60 27.19
C ASP A 213 7.99 3.34 27.51
N VAL A 214 7.45 2.72 26.46
CA VAL A 214 6.76 1.43 26.58
C VAL A 214 7.73 0.36 27.09
N TYR A 215 8.94 0.26 26.54
CA TYR A 215 9.94 -0.69 26.98
C TYR A 215 10.26 -0.52 28.47
N TYR A 216 10.57 0.69 28.93
CA TYR A 216 10.86 0.94 30.34
C TYR A 216 9.64 0.67 31.23
N THR A 217 8.45 1.01 30.77
CA THR A 217 7.20 0.70 31.49
C THR A 217 7.00 -0.80 31.64
N MET A 218 7.25 -1.58 30.59
CA MET A 218 7.14 -3.05 30.65
C MET A 218 8.19 -3.67 31.55
N LYS A 219 9.44 -3.17 31.48
CA LYS A 219 10.54 -3.67 32.32
C LYS A 219 10.36 -3.34 33.80
N SER A 220 9.57 -2.32 34.13
CA SER A 220 9.27 -1.94 35.53
C SER A 220 8.13 -2.76 36.17
N LEU A 221 7.48 -3.65 35.41
CA LEU A 221 6.43 -4.49 35.94
C LEU A 221 7.00 -5.62 36.81
N ILE A 222 6.26 -6.00 37.86
CA ILE A 222 6.69 -7.02 38.80
C ILE A 222 6.76 -8.39 38.11
N GLY A 223 7.88 -9.09 38.28
CA GLY A 223 8.07 -10.45 37.74
C GLY A 223 8.53 -10.48 36.27
N VAL A 224 8.79 -9.33 35.60
CA VAL A 224 9.34 -9.27 34.25
C VAL A 224 10.85 -9.40 34.29
N ILE A 225 11.40 -10.45 33.69
CA ILE A 225 12.84 -10.73 33.56
C ILE A 225 13.40 -9.95 32.39
N ALA A 226 12.75 -10.08 31.23
CA ALA A 226 13.14 -9.40 29.99
C ALA A 226 11.92 -8.93 29.21
N ALA A 227 12.09 -7.84 28.45
CA ALA A 227 11.06 -7.31 27.56
C ALA A 227 11.66 -7.01 26.19
N GLU A 228 10.97 -7.41 25.12
CA GLU A 228 11.23 -7.01 23.76
C GLU A 228 10.05 -6.17 23.27
N VAL A 229 10.32 -5.00 22.72
CA VAL A 229 9.27 -4.09 22.24
C VAL A 229 9.54 -3.74 20.79
N GLU A 230 8.60 -4.11 19.93
CA GLU A 230 8.66 -3.85 18.48
C GLU A 230 7.54 -2.89 18.08
N SER A 231 7.88 -1.79 17.43
CA SER A 231 6.89 -0.88 16.88
C SER A 231 6.13 -1.59 15.76
N GLY A 232 4.83 -1.79 15.94
CA GLY A 232 3.96 -2.17 14.82
C GLY A 232 3.87 -0.99 13.85
N GLU A 233 4.32 -1.18 12.61
CA GLU A 233 4.10 -0.23 11.51
C GLU A 233 2.64 -0.21 11.05
#